data_c59b142e244174e22b0d39e43ed2882a
#
_entry.id   c59b142e244174e22b0d39e43ed2882a
#
_cell.length_a   1.000
_cell.length_b   1.000
_cell.length_c   1.000
_cell.angle_alpha   90.00
_cell.angle_beta   90.00
_cell.angle_gamma   90.00
#
_symmetry.space_group_name_H-M   'P 1'
#
loop_
_entity.id
_entity.type
_entity.pdbx_description
1 polymer ?
#
loop_
_entity_poly.entity_id
_entity_poly.type
_entity_poly.pdbx_seq_one_letter_code
_entity_poly.pdbx_strand_id
1 'polypeptide(L)'
;MIAKFLAVLLAASSILAGAGALAADSSPAPAASPAPASPAAPAASPTGYIVTLQAIGAVTPSFPGSAVLRPYPFPGFSVRGIGEPERFSAPDDGFGVPVIDADGFRMGPVANFVFRRGNRDGLFGLHHVGLTHEVGGFAEYFAFDHFRARAELRQAVDGHDGFVASLGADFFGESNSFRLSLVPRLNLGDNRYANAYFSVTPVEAILNGRLEPYQATGGFTSAGGVATVRYDFTPNLNATVYTGLQRLTGSVGGSPIPNMVGSRDQFTAGVSLSRSFEVAKFW
;
A
#
# COMPACT_ATOMS: atom_id res chain seq x y z
N MET A 1 16.31 19.86 -0.76
CA MET A 1 16.19 18.60 -1.54
C MET A 1 14.75 18.32 -2.02
N ILE A 2 13.73 18.87 -1.37
CA ILE A 2 12.30 18.72 -1.71
C ILE A 2 11.88 19.40 -3.02
N ALA A 3 12.54 20.52 -3.39
CA ALA A 3 12.18 21.27 -4.60
C ALA A 3 12.55 20.62 -5.95
N LYS A 4 13.41 19.59 -5.96
CA LYS A 4 13.79 18.87 -7.18
C LYS A 4 12.90 17.68 -7.50
N PHE A 5 12.12 17.19 -6.53
CA PHE A 5 11.17 16.10 -6.74
C PHE A 5 9.84 16.54 -7.37
N LEU A 6 9.46 17.80 -7.15
CA LEU A 6 8.21 18.34 -7.70
C LEU A 6 8.30 18.66 -9.21
N ALA A 7 9.51 18.81 -9.75
CA ALA A 7 9.72 19.15 -11.16
C ALA A 7 9.55 17.98 -12.14
N VAL A 8 9.57 16.74 -11.67
CA VAL A 8 9.40 15.54 -12.52
C VAL A 8 7.92 15.21 -12.73
N LEU A 9 7.02 15.63 -11.85
CA LEU A 9 5.58 15.38 -11.97
C LEU A 9 4.82 16.39 -12.85
N LEU A 10 5.41 17.54 -13.19
CA LEU A 10 4.75 18.59 -13.98
C LEU A 10 5.05 18.55 -15.49
N ALA A 11 5.91 17.66 -15.97
CA ALA A 11 6.33 17.62 -17.38
C ALA A 11 5.46 16.72 -18.30
N ALA A 12 4.39 16.12 -17.79
CA ALA A 12 3.55 15.17 -18.54
C ALA A 12 2.20 15.75 -19.04
N SER A 13 1.97 17.06 -18.94
CA SER A 13 0.66 17.67 -19.25
C SER A 13 0.71 18.69 -20.39
N SER A 14 1.26 18.34 -21.51
CA SER A 14 1.02 19.14 -22.74
C SER A 14 1.41 18.37 -23.98
N ILE A 15 0.45 17.66 -24.56
CA ILE A 15 0.32 17.38 -26.02
C ILE A 15 -1.08 16.73 -26.21
N LEU A 16 -2.08 17.52 -26.56
CA LEU A 16 -3.22 17.09 -27.37
C LEU A 16 -3.90 18.32 -27.98
N ALA A 17 -3.55 18.61 -29.21
CA ALA A 17 -4.36 19.49 -30.07
C ALA A 17 -4.15 19.11 -31.54
N GLY A 18 -5.23 18.73 -32.20
CA GLY A 18 -5.45 19.01 -33.60
C GLY A 18 -5.15 17.92 -34.62
N ALA A 19 -6.22 17.35 -35.19
CA ALA A 19 -6.38 17.25 -36.63
C ALA A 19 -7.80 16.77 -36.97
N GLY A 20 -8.63 17.66 -37.48
CA GLY A 20 -9.85 17.29 -38.13
C GLY A 20 -9.56 16.87 -39.58
N ALA A 21 -10.25 15.86 -40.08
CA ALA A 21 -10.29 15.51 -41.49
C ALA A 21 -11.74 15.30 -41.91
N LEU A 22 -12.14 16.10 -42.91
CA LEU A 22 -13.38 16.00 -43.66
C LEU A 22 -13.37 14.70 -44.47
N ALA A 23 -14.42 13.92 -44.41
CA ALA A 23 -14.67 12.84 -45.36
C ALA A 23 -16.00 13.05 -46.04
N ALA A 24 -15.95 12.92 -47.35
CA ALA A 24 -17.01 13.16 -48.30
C ALA A 24 -18.08 12.07 -48.29
N ASP A 25 -19.27 12.52 -48.59
CA ASP A 25 -20.51 11.80 -48.85
C ASP A 25 -20.40 10.86 -50.07
N SER A 26 -20.77 9.60 -49.88
CA SER A 26 -21.12 8.70 -50.98
C SER A 26 -22.23 7.74 -50.54
N SER A 27 -23.43 8.03 -51.00
CA SER A 27 -24.63 7.23 -50.80
C SER A 27 -24.58 5.92 -51.63
N PRO A 28 -24.76 4.73 -51.08
CA PRO A 28 -25.05 3.53 -51.84
C PRO A 28 -26.53 3.13 -51.78
N ALA A 29 -27.00 2.52 -52.86
CA ALA A 29 -28.34 2.03 -53.12
C ALA A 29 -28.85 1.00 -52.06
N PRO A 30 -30.19 0.80 -51.94
CA PRO A 30 -30.79 -0.06 -50.96
C PRO A 30 -30.53 -1.53 -51.21
N ALA A 31 -29.81 -2.19 -50.30
CA ALA A 31 -29.65 -3.63 -50.30
C ALA A 31 -30.82 -4.30 -49.56
N ALA A 32 -31.21 -5.47 -50.06
CA ALA A 32 -32.30 -6.30 -49.57
C ALA A 32 -32.16 -6.62 -48.07
N SER A 33 -33.30 -6.57 -47.38
CA SER A 33 -33.43 -6.87 -45.95
C SER A 33 -32.98 -8.31 -45.64
N PRO A 34 -31.98 -8.53 -44.76
CA PRO A 34 -31.68 -9.88 -44.29
C PRO A 34 -32.75 -10.34 -43.28
N ALA A 35 -33.07 -11.63 -43.34
CA ALA A 35 -33.98 -12.29 -42.41
C ALA A 35 -33.54 -12.07 -40.94
N PRO A 36 -34.48 -12.01 -39.98
CA PRO A 36 -34.12 -11.80 -38.57
C PRO A 36 -33.22 -12.94 -38.07
N ALA A 37 -31.99 -12.60 -37.70
CA ALA A 37 -31.07 -13.51 -37.04
C ALA A 37 -31.70 -13.94 -35.71
N SER A 38 -31.78 -15.24 -35.51
CA SER A 38 -32.16 -15.84 -34.22
C SER A 38 -31.31 -15.21 -33.09
N PRO A 39 -31.88 -14.81 -31.94
CA PRO A 39 -31.09 -14.23 -30.86
C PRO A 39 -30.01 -15.25 -30.46
N ALA A 40 -28.76 -14.85 -30.62
CA ALA A 40 -27.63 -15.61 -30.13
C ALA A 40 -27.83 -15.85 -28.64
N ALA A 41 -27.74 -17.09 -28.22
CA ALA A 41 -27.76 -17.44 -26.79
C ALA A 41 -26.70 -16.58 -26.07
N PRO A 42 -27.02 -16.00 -24.88
CA PRO A 42 -26.05 -15.21 -24.16
C PRO A 42 -24.81 -16.09 -23.94
N ALA A 43 -23.64 -15.61 -24.39
CA ALA A 43 -22.39 -16.26 -24.17
C ALA A 43 -22.25 -16.48 -22.67
N ALA A 44 -22.07 -17.75 -22.24
CA ALA A 44 -21.84 -18.06 -20.84
C ALA A 44 -20.67 -17.22 -20.34
N SER A 45 -20.88 -16.44 -19.30
CA SER A 45 -19.83 -15.64 -18.69
C SER A 45 -18.67 -16.60 -18.32
N PRO A 46 -17.43 -16.27 -18.66
CA PRO A 46 -16.30 -17.14 -18.35
C PRO A 46 -16.25 -17.38 -16.83
N THR A 47 -16.44 -18.64 -16.42
CA THR A 47 -16.40 -19.02 -15.01
C THR A 47 -14.97 -19.42 -14.67
N GLY A 48 -14.32 -18.63 -13.79
CA GLY A 48 -12.95 -18.86 -13.38
C GLY A 48 -12.41 -17.73 -12.54
N TYR A 49 -11.14 -17.84 -12.20
CA TYR A 49 -10.41 -16.86 -11.39
C TYR A 49 -9.17 -16.37 -12.12
N ILE A 50 -8.79 -15.14 -11.84
CA ILE A 50 -7.48 -14.59 -12.18
C ILE A 50 -6.66 -14.60 -10.90
N VAL A 51 -5.59 -15.40 -10.90
CA VAL A 51 -4.61 -15.47 -9.82
C VAL A 51 -3.39 -14.67 -10.23
N THR A 52 -3.04 -13.66 -9.45
CA THR A 52 -1.83 -12.86 -9.65
C THR A 52 -0.79 -13.25 -8.61
N LEU A 53 0.38 -13.67 -9.07
CA LEU A 53 1.55 -13.88 -8.24
C LEU A 53 2.48 -12.66 -8.34
N GLN A 54 3.04 -12.27 -7.20
CA GLN A 54 3.91 -11.10 -7.10
C GLN A 54 5.20 -11.45 -6.36
N ALA A 55 6.33 -11.07 -6.92
CA ALA A 55 7.63 -11.06 -6.26
C ALA A 55 7.97 -9.62 -5.88
N ILE A 56 8.19 -9.36 -4.60
CA ILE A 56 8.48 -8.02 -4.06
C ILE A 56 9.88 -8.04 -3.46
N GLY A 57 10.70 -7.04 -3.83
CA GLY A 57 11.95 -6.72 -3.17
C GLY A 57 11.88 -5.29 -2.64
N ALA A 58 12.01 -5.11 -1.34
CA ALA A 58 11.93 -3.80 -0.71
C ALA A 58 13.07 -3.57 0.29
N VAL A 59 13.29 -2.32 0.64
CA VAL A 59 14.05 -1.91 1.83
C VAL A 59 13.14 -1.08 2.72
N THR A 60 13.16 -1.37 4.01
CA THR A 60 12.32 -0.72 5.01
C THR A 60 13.09 -0.56 6.31
N PRO A 61 12.72 0.37 7.20
CA PRO A 61 13.30 0.45 8.54
C PRO A 61 13.23 -0.89 9.27
N SER A 62 14.30 -1.26 9.95
CA SER A 62 14.40 -2.57 10.63
C SER A 62 13.38 -2.76 11.75
N PHE A 63 12.88 -1.68 12.32
CA PHE A 63 11.75 -1.57 13.25
C PHE A 63 11.24 -0.11 13.22
N PRO A 64 10.03 0.20 13.73
CA PRO A 64 9.51 1.57 13.80
C PRO A 64 10.44 2.50 14.59
N GLY A 65 11.02 3.51 13.92
CA GLY A 65 11.99 4.44 14.51
C GLY A 65 13.46 4.11 14.20
N SER A 66 13.75 3.03 13.49
CA SER A 66 15.12 2.69 13.08
C SER A 66 15.65 3.59 11.96
N ALA A 67 16.93 3.95 12.04
CA ALA A 67 17.68 4.54 10.91
C ALA A 67 18.25 3.48 9.96
N VAL A 68 18.29 2.21 10.40
CA VAL A 68 18.87 1.11 9.63
C VAL A 68 17.79 0.50 8.74
N LEU A 69 18.04 0.52 7.43
CA LEU A 69 17.18 -0.14 6.45
C LEU A 69 17.57 -1.61 6.32
N ARG A 70 16.57 -2.47 6.16
CA ARG A 70 16.76 -3.91 5.90
C ARG A 70 16.06 -4.32 4.62
N PRO A 71 16.66 -5.25 3.85
CA PRO A 71 15.99 -5.86 2.72
C PRO A 71 14.82 -6.70 3.19
N TYR A 72 13.73 -6.62 2.43
CA TYR A 72 12.49 -7.32 2.67
C TYR A 72 11.99 -7.96 1.37
N PRO A 73 12.46 -9.18 1.06
CA PRO A 73 11.87 -9.97 -0.02
C PRO A 73 10.55 -10.58 0.46
N PHE A 74 9.49 -10.40 -0.31
CA PHE A 74 8.18 -10.92 0.04
C PHE A 74 7.41 -11.41 -1.20
N PRO A 75 6.82 -12.63 -1.17
CA PRO A 75 5.87 -13.05 -2.18
C PRO A 75 4.49 -12.45 -1.88
N GLY A 76 3.83 -11.93 -2.90
CA GLY A 76 2.44 -11.51 -2.83
C GLY A 76 1.56 -12.38 -3.72
N PHE A 77 0.28 -12.44 -3.43
CA PHE A 77 -0.71 -13.01 -4.31
C PHE A 77 -2.05 -12.30 -4.18
N SER A 78 -2.84 -12.32 -5.23
CA SER A 78 -4.23 -11.88 -5.20
C SER A 78 -5.07 -12.79 -6.10
N VAL A 79 -6.38 -12.85 -5.80
CA VAL A 79 -7.34 -13.63 -6.55
C VAL A 79 -8.56 -12.76 -6.82
N ARG A 80 -9.06 -12.77 -8.06
CA ARG A 80 -10.31 -12.11 -8.46
C ARG A 80 -11.07 -12.97 -9.46
N GLY A 81 -12.37 -12.79 -9.57
CA GLY A 81 -13.19 -13.44 -10.59
C GLY A 81 -12.82 -12.97 -12.00
N ILE A 82 -12.96 -13.86 -13.02
CA ILE A 82 -12.86 -13.44 -14.42
C ILE A 82 -14.01 -12.46 -14.70
N GLY A 83 -13.68 -11.30 -15.29
CA GLY A 83 -14.64 -10.21 -15.53
C GLY A 83 -14.73 -9.19 -14.39
N GLU A 84 -14.18 -9.46 -13.22
CA GLU A 84 -14.05 -8.44 -12.18
C GLU A 84 -12.89 -7.48 -12.48
N PRO A 85 -13.09 -6.16 -12.32
CA PRO A 85 -12.02 -5.19 -12.53
C PRO A 85 -10.90 -5.37 -11.52
N GLU A 86 -9.66 -5.15 -11.95
CA GLU A 86 -8.53 -5.05 -11.03
C GLU A 86 -8.70 -3.80 -10.16
N ARG A 87 -8.84 -3.99 -8.85
CA ARG A 87 -8.95 -2.89 -7.89
C ARG A 87 -7.56 -2.39 -7.51
N PHE A 88 -7.46 -1.09 -7.27
CA PHE A 88 -6.24 -0.48 -6.76
C PHE A 88 -5.90 -1.05 -5.36
N SER A 89 -4.62 -1.33 -5.13
CA SER A 89 -4.03 -1.67 -3.83
C SER A 89 -2.69 -0.94 -3.70
N ALA A 90 -2.44 -0.35 -2.54
CA ALA A 90 -1.18 0.33 -2.27
C ALA A 90 -0.14 -0.65 -1.72
N PRO A 91 1.17 -0.41 -1.95
CA PRO A 91 2.23 -1.31 -1.48
C PRO A 91 2.33 -1.43 0.05
N ASP A 92 1.79 -0.47 0.78
CA ASP A 92 1.79 -0.41 2.24
C ASP A 92 0.46 -0.83 2.89
N ASP A 93 -0.51 -1.28 2.10
CA ASP A 93 -1.74 -1.88 2.63
C ASP A 93 -1.44 -3.19 3.36
N GLY A 94 -2.15 -3.43 4.47
CA GLY A 94 -2.14 -4.74 5.11
C GLY A 94 -2.74 -5.82 4.19
N PHE A 95 -2.42 -7.09 4.48
CA PHE A 95 -2.98 -8.25 3.76
C PHE A 95 -4.47 -8.39 4.07
N GLY A 96 -5.30 -7.79 3.25
CA GLY A 96 -6.75 -7.76 3.43
C GLY A 96 -7.48 -8.69 2.46
N VAL A 97 -8.51 -9.37 2.96
CA VAL A 97 -9.44 -10.15 2.13
C VAL A 97 -10.83 -9.52 2.26
N PRO A 98 -11.40 -8.94 1.19
CA PRO A 98 -12.73 -8.36 1.25
C PRO A 98 -13.76 -9.49 1.41
N VAL A 99 -14.63 -9.35 2.39
CA VAL A 99 -15.80 -10.23 2.61
C VAL A 99 -17.11 -9.54 2.26
N ILE A 100 -17.10 -8.21 2.20
CA ILE A 100 -18.17 -7.37 1.65
C ILE A 100 -17.53 -6.55 0.53
N ASP A 101 -18.15 -6.56 -0.64
CA ASP A 101 -17.77 -5.75 -1.82
C ASP A 101 -19.07 -5.33 -2.51
N ALA A 102 -19.51 -4.09 -2.30
CA ALA A 102 -20.74 -3.55 -2.85
C ALA A 102 -20.64 -2.03 -3.04
N ASP A 103 -21.07 -1.55 -4.20
CA ASP A 103 -21.21 -0.11 -4.51
C ASP A 103 -19.95 0.73 -4.22
N GLY A 104 -18.77 0.15 -4.51
CA GLY A 104 -17.48 0.79 -4.28
C GLY A 104 -16.99 0.70 -2.83
N PHE A 105 -17.79 0.19 -1.90
CA PHE A 105 -17.41 -0.08 -0.53
C PHE A 105 -16.92 -1.52 -0.38
N ARG A 106 -15.78 -1.69 0.30
CA ARG A 106 -15.22 -3.01 0.61
C ARG A 106 -14.78 -3.04 2.07
N MET A 107 -15.00 -4.16 2.72
CA MET A 107 -14.48 -4.40 4.06
C MET A 107 -14.18 -5.88 4.29
N GLY A 108 -13.28 -6.15 5.23
CA GLY A 108 -12.90 -7.50 5.58
C GLY A 108 -11.80 -7.58 6.62
N PRO A 109 -11.34 -8.79 6.93
CA PRO A 109 -10.20 -8.99 7.79
C PRO A 109 -8.91 -8.49 7.12
N VAL A 110 -7.97 -8.06 7.95
CA VAL A 110 -6.63 -7.63 7.55
C VAL A 110 -5.59 -8.15 8.53
N ALA A 111 -4.42 -8.50 8.00
CA ALA A 111 -3.24 -8.88 8.78
C ALA A 111 -2.03 -8.05 8.35
N ASN A 112 -1.09 -7.86 9.27
CA ASN A 112 0.18 -7.18 9.01
C ASN A 112 1.28 -7.78 9.88
N PHE A 113 2.55 -7.52 9.50
CA PHE A 113 3.74 -7.96 10.25
C PHE A 113 4.62 -6.77 10.55
N VAL A 114 5.11 -6.67 11.80
CA VAL A 114 6.10 -5.68 12.19
C VAL A 114 7.35 -6.42 12.68
N PHE A 115 8.51 -6.03 12.13
CA PHE A 115 9.77 -6.69 12.47
C PHE A 115 10.18 -6.43 13.92
N ARG A 116 10.89 -7.44 14.46
CA ARG A 116 11.44 -7.39 15.81
C ARG A 116 12.40 -6.22 15.98
N ARG A 117 12.33 -5.59 17.15
CA ARG A 117 13.34 -4.67 17.66
C ARG A 117 14.28 -5.42 18.61
N GLY A 118 15.52 -5.63 18.21
CA GLY A 118 16.57 -6.21 19.06
C GLY A 118 17.35 -5.13 19.83
N ASN A 119 18.47 -5.52 20.37
CA ASN A 119 19.39 -4.66 21.16
C ASN A 119 20.59 -4.15 20.35
N ARG A 120 20.53 -4.21 19.03
CA ARG A 120 21.58 -3.70 18.13
C ARG A 120 21.33 -2.23 17.82
N ASP A 121 22.25 -1.61 17.09
CA ASP A 121 22.11 -0.27 16.52
C ASP A 121 21.87 0.82 17.59
N GLY A 122 22.61 0.73 18.71
CA GLY A 122 22.51 1.69 19.81
C GLY A 122 21.43 1.38 20.85
N LEU A 123 20.74 0.24 20.72
CA LEU A 123 19.64 -0.16 21.63
C LEU A 123 20.07 -1.16 22.72
N PHE A 124 21.37 -1.27 23.00
CA PHE A 124 21.86 -2.11 24.07
C PHE A 124 21.17 -1.74 25.42
N GLY A 125 20.78 -2.74 26.17
CA GLY A 125 20.12 -2.53 27.48
C GLY A 125 18.61 -2.30 27.42
N LEU A 126 18.03 -2.05 26.24
CA LEU A 126 16.59 -1.94 26.07
C LEU A 126 15.94 -3.32 25.95
N HIS A 127 14.67 -3.42 26.36
CA HIS A 127 13.86 -4.62 26.15
C HIS A 127 13.72 -4.95 24.66
N HIS A 128 13.50 -6.21 24.37
CA HIS A 128 13.28 -6.70 23.02
C HIS A 128 11.78 -6.64 22.67
N VAL A 129 11.46 -6.27 21.43
CA VAL A 129 10.13 -6.47 20.87
C VAL A 129 10.22 -7.60 19.86
N GLY A 130 9.41 -8.64 20.03
CA GLY A 130 9.35 -9.79 19.11
C GLY A 130 8.89 -9.42 17.70
N LEU A 131 8.92 -10.40 16.81
CA LEU A 131 8.16 -10.30 15.56
C LEU A 131 6.69 -10.15 15.94
N THR A 132 6.05 -9.10 15.45
CA THR A 132 4.67 -8.79 15.77
C THR A 132 3.75 -9.19 14.63
N HIS A 133 2.68 -9.91 14.95
CA HIS A 133 1.57 -10.20 14.06
C HIS A 133 0.39 -9.32 14.47
N GLU A 134 -0.07 -8.50 13.56
CA GLU A 134 -1.24 -7.65 13.77
C GLU A 134 -2.41 -8.21 12.97
N VAL A 135 -3.58 -8.37 13.60
CA VAL A 135 -4.81 -8.82 12.96
C VAL A 135 -5.94 -7.86 13.26
N GLY A 136 -6.85 -7.70 12.32
CA GLY A 136 -7.94 -6.75 12.50
C GLY A 136 -8.87 -6.67 11.33
N GLY A 137 -9.42 -5.50 11.09
CA GLY A 137 -10.32 -5.21 9.99
C GLY A 137 -9.88 -4.00 9.18
N PHE A 138 -10.25 -4.00 7.91
CA PHE A 138 -10.17 -2.84 7.05
C PHE A 138 -11.54 -2.48 6.48
N ALA A 139 -11.71 -1.22 6.17
CA ALA A 139 -12.79 -0.69 5.35
C ALA A 139 -12.19 0.27 4.32
N GLU A 140 -12.67 0.18 3.09
CA GLU A 140 -12.26 1.08 2.03
C GLU A 140 -13.44 1.47 1.14
N TYR A 141 -13.37 2.66 0.59
CA TYR A 141 -14.39 3.19 -0.29
C TYR A 141 -13.72 3.81 -1.53
N PHE A 142 -14.11 3.32 -2.70
CA PHE A 142 -13.70 3.86 -3.98
C PHE A 142 -14.73 4.91 -4.40
N ALA A 143 -14.32 6.18 -4.30
CA ALA A 143 -15.10 7.31 -4.80
C ALA A 143 -14.46 7.77 -6.10
N PHE A 144 -15.26 7.87 -7.15
CA PHE A 144 -14.77 8.18 -8.49
C PHE A 144 -13.75 7.13 -9.00
N ASP A 145 -13.31 7.25 -10.23
CA ASP A 145 -12.42 6.26 -10.88
C ASP A 145 -10.96 6.34 -10.39
N HIS A 146 -10.62 7.37 -9.59
CA HIS A 146 -9.24 7.73 -9.29
C HIS A 146 -8.95 7.97 -7.80
N PHE A 147 -9.89 7.65 -6.93
CA PHE A 147 -9.75 7.91 -5.49
C PHE A 147 -10.21 6.72 -4.66
N ARG A 148 -9.44 6.39 -3.62
CA ARG A 148 -9.82 5.43 -2.57
C ARG A 148 -9.53 6.03 -1.19
N ALA A 149 -10.51 6.00 -0.30
CA ALA A 149 -10.29 6.14 1.14
C ALA A 149 -10.17 4.76 1.77
N ARG A 150 -9.18 4.55 2.65
CA ARG A 150 -9.00 3.28 3.37
C ARG A 150 -8.70 3.54 4.84
N ALA A 151 -9.32 2.75 5.71
CA ALA A 151 -9.05 2.71 7.14
C ALA A 151 -8.77 1.26 7.57
N GLU A 152 -7.77 1.07 8.42
CA GLU A 152 -7.44 -0.21 9.03
C GLU A 152 -7.36 -0.03 10.55
N LEU A 153 -7.90 -0.99 11.29
CA LEU A 153 -7.72 -1.12 12.74
C LEU A 153 -7.21 -2.52 13.03
N ARG A 154 -6.05 -2.61 13.65
CA ARG A 154 -5.38 -3.87 13.93
C ARG A 154 -4.96 -3.96 15.39
N GLN A 155 -5.05 -5.16 15.97
CA GLN A 155 -4.53 -5.53 17.29
C GLN A 155 -3.33 -6.45 17.08
N ALA A 156 -2.22 -6.16 17.75
CA ALA A 156 -1.12 -7.09 17.85
C ALA A 156 -1.50 -8.26 18.77
N VAL A 157 -1.23 -9.48 18.31
CA VAL A 157 -1.46 -10.70 19.08
C VAL A 157 -0.19 -11.16 19.80
N ASP A 158 0.94 -10.53 19.48
CA ASP A 158 2.25 -10.69 20.10
C ASP A 158 3.10 -9.42 19.85
N GLY A 159 4.31 -9.38 20.39
CA GLY A 159 5.28 -8.30 20.21
C GLY A 159 4.92 -7.06 21.02
N HIS A 160 4.23 -6.08 20.43
CA HIS A 160 3.87 -4.84 21.14
C HIS A 160 2.52 -4.88 21.86
N ASP A 161 1.69 -5.90 21.65
CA ASP A 161 0.40 -6.13 22.31
C ASP A 161 -0.60 -4.95 22.26
N GLY A 162 -0.38 -3.99 21.38
CA GLY A 162 -1.16 -2.76 21.27
C GLY A 162 -2.09 -2.72 20.06
N PHE A 163 -2.96 -1.71 20.03
CA PHE A 163 -3.76 -1.34 18.86
C PHE A 163 -3.02 -0.35 17.98
N VAL A 164 -3.15 -0.54 16.68
CA VAL A 164 -2.70 0.41 15.66
C VAL A 164 -3.81 0.66 14.65
N ALA A 165 -3.89 1.89 14.16
CA ALA A 165 -4.80 2.27 13.10
C ALA A 165 -4.04 3.00 11.99
N SER A 166 -4.46 2.78 10.75
CA SER A 166 -3.93 3.47 9.56
C SER A 166 -5.08 4.07 8.77
N LEU A 167 -4.93 5.32 8.38
CA LEU A 167 -5.86 6.03 7.51
C LEU A 167 -5.15 6.42 6.23
N GLY A 168 -5.76 6.14 5.10
CA GLY A 168 -5.25 6.43 3.77
C GLY A 168 -6.24 7.17 2.90
N ALA A 169 -5.72 8.05 2.06
CA ALA A 169 -6.44 8.71 0.98
C ALA A 169 -5.61 8.55 -0.30
N ASP A 170 -6.01 7.66 -1.17
CA ASP A 170 -5.20 7.22 -2.32
C ASP A 170 -5.71 7.88 -3.58
N PHE A 171 -4.82 8.57 -4.26
CA PHE A 171 -5.05 9.16 -5.57
C PHE A 171 -4.28 8.35 -6.61
N PHE A 172 -4.95 7.84 -7.61
CA PHE A 172 -4.33 7.05 -8.66
C PHE A 172 -4.90 7.38 -10.04
N GLY A 173 -4.12 7.13 -11.05
CA GLY A 173 -4.51 7.37 -12.43
C GLY A 173 -3.74 6.48 -13.39
N GLU A 174 -4.33 6.26 -14.55
CA GLU A 174 -3.78 5.42 -15.61
C GLU A 174 -3.60 6.25 -16.87
N SER A 175 -2.49 6.03 -17.57
CA SER A 175 -2.22 6.62 -18.87
C SER A 175 -1.41 5.62 -19.71
N ASN A 176 -2.03 5.12 -20.77
CA ASN A 176 -1.46 4.05 -21.59
C ASN A 176 -1.09 2.83 -20.73
N SER A 177 0.21 2.46 -20.73
CA SER A 177 0.75 1.34 -19.94
C SER A 177 1.23 1.75 -18.54
N PHE A 178 1.05 3.00 -18.13
CA PHE A 178 1.47 3.48 -16.81
C PHE A 178 0.28 3.66 -15.87
N ARG A 179 0.47 3.21 -14.63
CA ARG A 179 -0.42 3.55 -13.51
C ARG A 179 0.41 4.26 -12.45
N LEU A 180 -0.02 5.45 -12.05
CA LEU A 180 0.62 6.27 -11.04
C LEU A 180 -0.27 6.34 -9.81
N SER A 181 0.32 6.41 -8.61
CA SER A 181 -0.43 6.71 -7.41
C SER A 181 0.35 7.55 -6.42
N LEU A 182 -0.40 8.34 -5.64
CA LEU A 182 0.05 9.07 -4.47
C LEU A 182 -0.89 8.74 -3.31
N VAL A 183 -0.31 8.30 -2.22
CA VAL A 183 -1.01 7.61 -1.15
C VAL A 183 -0.65 8.26 0.20
N PRO A 184 -1.23 9.41 0.57
CA PRO A 184 -1.11 9.99 1.91
C PRO A 184 -1.54 9.00 2.99
N ARG A 185 -0.79 8.99 4.10
CA ARG A 185 -1.02 8.10 5.24
C ARG A 185 -0.93 8.85 6.56
N LEU A 186 -1.81 8.44 7.46
CA LEU A 186 -1.81 8.88 8.85
C LEU A 186 -1.94 7.65 9.74
N ASN A 187 -1.01 7.48 10.68
CA ASN A 187 -0.99 6.33 11.57
C ASN A 187 -1.19 6.74 13.02
N LEU A 188 -1.89 5.89 13.74
CA LEU A 188 -2.16 6.02 15.17
C LEU A 188 -1.73 4.72 15.87
N GLY A 189 -1.34 4.84 17.14
CA GLY A 189 -1.05 3.69 17.99
C GLY A 189 -1.50 3.98 19.41
N ASP A 190 -1.82 2.95 20.15
CA ASP A 190 -2.15 3.08 21.58
C ASP A 190 -0.89 3.19 22.45
N ASN A 191 -1.09 3.29 23.76
CA ASN A 191 0.01 3.36 24.71
C ASN A 191 0.89 2.10 24.73
N ARG A 192 0.34 0.92 24.45
CA ARG A 192 1.11 -0.32 24.41
C ARG A 192 2.08 -0.32 23.26
N TYR A 193 1.60 0.03 22.07
CA TYR A 193 2.45 0.22 20.88
C TYR A 193 3.55 1.25 21.14
N ALA A 194 3.17 2.44 21.68
CA ALA A 194 4.12 3.50 21.96
C ALA A 194 5.17 3.08 22.98
N ASN A 195 4.76 2.43 24.07
CA ASN A 195 5.67 1.92 25.10
C ASN A 195 6.63 0.87 24.56
N ALA A 196 6.12 -0.08 23.77
CA ALA A 196 6.94 -1.17 23.27
C ALA A 196 8.07 -0.68 22.36
N TYR A 197 7.84 0.30 21.50
CA TYR A 197 8.85 0.74 20.53
C TYR A 197 9.62 1.99 20.95
N PHE A 198 9.05 2.86 21.81
CA PHE A 198 9.55 4.23 21.96
C PHE A 198 9.80 4.66 23.43
N SER A 199 9.37 3.89 24.44
CA SER A 199 9.71 4.18 25.81
C SER A 199 11.10 3.65 26.19
N VAL A 200 11.72 4.35 27.13
CA VAL A 200 13.00 4.00 27.76
C VAL A 200 12.80 4.11 29.27
N THR A 201 12.83 2.99 29.98
CA THR A 201 12.73 2.99 31.44
C THR A 201 14.00 3.56 32.07
N PRO A 202 13.97 4.01 33.35
CA PRO A 202 15.16 4.48 34.01
C PRO A 202 16.28 3.43 34.10
N VAL A 203 15.93 2.15 34.28
CA VAL A 203 16.91 1.05 34.33
C VAL A 203 17.54 0.85 32.93
N GLU A 204 16.74 0.87 31.84
CA GLU A 204 17.25 0.76 30.50
C GLU A 204 18.15 1.94 30.11
N ALA A 205 17.81 3.16 30.55
CA ALA A 205 18.63 4.34 30.35
C ALA A 205 20.02 4.20 30.99
N ILE A 206 20.05 3.69 32.22
CA ILE A 206 21.33 3.43 32.96
C ILE A 206 22.14 2.36 32.22
N LEU A 207 21.50 1.27 31.78
CA LEU A 207 22.18 0.18 31.08
C LEU A 207 22.66 0.61 29.68
N ASN A 208 21.91 1.45 29.02
CA ASN A 208 22.28 1.96 27.71
C ASN A 208 23.38 3.02 27.77
N GLY A 209 23.33 3.91 28.75
CA GLY A 209 24.31 4.98 28.98
C GLY A 209 24.28 6.14 27.95
N ARG A 210 23.37 6.11 26.97
CA ARG A 210 23.24 7.13 25.92
C ARG A 210 21.84 7.72 25.81
N LEU A 211 20.83 6.91 26.14
CA LEU A 211 19.42 7.30 26.04
C LEU A 211 18.93 7.80 27.40
N GLU A 212 18.10 8.82 27.38
CA GLU A 212 17.43 9.32 28.58
C GLU A 212 16.14 8.55 28.87
N PRO A 213 15.69 8.45 30.12
CA PRO A 213 14.39 7.88 30.45
C PRO A 213 13.27 8.64 29.72
N TYR A 214 12.35 7.89 29.13
CA TYR A 214 11.25 8.47 28.37
C TYR A 214 10.02 7.57 28.42
N GLN A 215 8.86 8.17 28.67
CA GLN A 215 7.56 7.51 28.64
C GLN A 215 6.81 7.93 27.39
N ALA A 216 6.80 7.09 26.37
CA ALA A 216 6.01 7.34 25.17
C ALA A 216 4.53 7.07 25.41
N THR A 217 3.67 7.87 24.81
CA THR A 217 2.21 7.73 24.88
C THR A 217 1.63 7.55 23.48
N GLY A 218 0.47 6.87 23.42
CA GLY A 218 -0.27 6.68 22.17
C GLY A 218 -0.82 7.99 21.60
N GLY A 219 -1.44 7.89 20.44
CA GLY A 219 -2.00 8.98 19.66
C GLY A 219 -1.54 8.90 18.20
N PHE A 220 -1.36 10.04 17.56
CA PHE A 220 -0.75 10.10 16.22
C PHE A 220 0.72 9.71 16.29
N THR A 221 1.08 8.65 15.54
CA THR A 221 2.42 8.10 15.56
C THR A 221 3.24 8.51 14.34
N SER A 222 2.63 8.61 13.17
CA SER A 222 3.31 9.11 11.97
C SER A 222 2.34 9.68 10.95
N ALA A 223 2.88 10.55 10.09
CA ALA A 223 2.24 11.05 8.89
C ALA A 223 3.22 11.03 7.73
N GLY A 224 2.72 10.78 6.53
CA GLY A 224 3.55 10.69 5.33
C GLY A 224 2.78 10.18 4.13
N GLY A 225 3.44 9.40 3.28
CA GLY A 225 2.78 8.79 2.14
C GLY A 225 3.70 7.91 1.31
N VAL A 226 3.10 7.25 0.34
CA VAL A 226 3.76 6.39 -0.63
C VAL A 226 3.44 6.89 -2.04
N ALA A 227 4.43 6.88 -2.92
CA ALA A 227 4.26 7.13 -4.34
C ALA A 227 4.61 5.87 -5.12
N THR A 228 3.83 5.55 -6.15
CA THR A 228 4.07 4.36 -6.99
C THR A 228 4.04 4.71 -8.47
N VAL A 229 4.82 3.95 -9.22
CA VAL A 229 4.77 3.90 -10.67
C VAL A 229 4.71 2.42 -11.07
N ARG A 230 3.62 2.01 -11.68
CA ARG A 230 3.46 0.68 -12.30
C ARG A 230 3.54 0.82 -13.82
N TYR A 231 4.20 -0.13 -14.44
CA TYR A 231 4.25 -0.28 -15.89
C TYR A 231 3.73 -1.66 -16.30
N ASP A 232 2.73 -1.68 -17.16
CA ASP A 232 2.12 -2.90 -17.69
C ASP A 232 2.81 -3.27 -19.00
N PHE A 233 3.68 -4.28 -19.00
CA PHE A 233 4.37 -4.81 -20.18
C PHE A 233 3.40 -5.54 -21.10
N THR A 234 2.47 -6.26 -20.50
CA THR A 234 1.39 -6.98 -21.15
C THR A 234 0.16 -6.96 -20.22
N PRO A 235 -1.03 -7.34 -20.69
CA PRO A 235 -2.22 -7.46 -19.82
C PRO A 235 -2.01 -8.35 -18.58
N ASN A 236 -1.03 -9.26 -18.62
CA ASN A 236 -0.79 -10.24 -17.57
C ASN A 236 0.56 -10.09 -16.86
N LEU A 237 1.40 -9.12 -17.24
CA LEU A 237 2.73 -8.91 -16.67
C LEU A 237 2.97 -7.43 -16.42
N ASN A 238 3.27 -7.07 -15.19
CA ASN A 238 3.61 -5.70 -14.82
C ASN A 238 4.74 -5.64 -13.80
N ALA A 239 5.39 -4.49 -13.76
CA ALA A 239 6.33 -4.14 -12.70
C ALA A 239 5.89 -2.85 -12.01
N THR A 240 6.12 -2.77 -10.71
CA THR A 240 5.85 -1.58 -9.91
C THR A 240 7.11 -1.16 -9.17
N VAL A 241 7.38 0.13 -9.19
CA VAL A 241 8.40 0.78 -8.33
C VAL A 241 7.65 1.68 -7.35
N TYR A 242 8.03 1.67 -6.10
CA TYR A 242 7.43 2.55 -5.11
C TYR A 242 8.45 3.10 -4.13
N THR A 243 8.11 4.23 -3.54
CA THR A 243 8.85 4.87 -2.46
C THR A 243 7.88 5.45 -1.44
N GLY A 244 8.19 5.27 -0.17
CA GLY A 244 7.43 5.79 0.95
C GLY A 244 8.31 6.61 1.88
N LEU A 245 7.74 7.67 2.42
CA LEU A 245 8.33 8.46 3.48
C LEU A 245 7.26 8.75 4.52
N GLN A 246 7.53 8.36 5.75
CA GLN A 246 6.69 8.67 6.90
C GLN A 246 7.53 9.32 7.98
N ARG A 247 7.00 10.36 8.61
CA ARG A 247 7.66 11.04 9.73
C ARG A 247 6.95 10.71 11.01
N LEU A 248 7.71 10.19 11.97
CA LEU A 248 7.24 9.98 13.34
C LEU A 248 6.88 11.30 14.00
N THR A 249 5.71 11.35 14.62
CA THR A 249 5.11 12.55 15.22
C THR A 249 4.65 12.30 16.65
N GLY A 250 4.10 13.31 17.30
CA GLY A 250 3.58 13.19 18.66
C GLY A 250 4.61 12.68 19.66
N SER A 251 4.15 11.93 20.63
CA SER A 251 5.02 11.40 21.69
C SER A 251 6.06 10.43 21.14
N VAL A 252 5.72 9.58 20.17
CA VAL A 252 6.70 8.63 19.59
C VAL A 252 7.82 9.36 18.84
N GLY A 253 7.51 10.48 18.16
CA GLY A 253 8.50 11.34 17.51
C GLY A 253 9.40 12.09 18.48
N GLY A 254 8.96 12.33 19.73
CA GLY A 254 9.74 12.94 20.80
C GLY A 254 10.68 11.97 21.52
N SER A 255 10.53 10.65 21.32
CA SER A 255 11.35 9.64 21.98
C SER A 255 12.85 9.80 21.68
N PRO A 256 13.74 9.54 22.64
CA PRO A 256 15.18 9.51 22.40
C PRO A 256 15.60 8.40 21.41
N ILE A 257 14.82 7.34 21.26
CA ILE A 257 15.15 6.25 20.33
C ILE A 257 15.24 6.75 18.89
N PRO A 258 14.20 7.34 18.25
CA PRO A 258 14.34 7.86 16.90
C PRO A 258 15.21 9.11 16.80
N ASN A 259 15.40 9.86 17.90
CA ASN A 259 16.13 11.13 17.85
C ASN A 259 17.65 10.97 18.04
N MET A 260 18.09 9.96 18.78
CA MET A 260 19.52 9.80 19.14
C MET A 260 20.18 8.60 18.46
N VAL A 261 19.45 7.49 18.29
CA VAL A 261 20.00 6.23 17.77
C VAL A 261 19.26 5.71 16.54
N GLY A 262 18.16 6.34 16.17
CA GLY A 262 17.31 5.96 15.05
C GLY A 262 17.08 7.10 14.06
N SER A 263 15.88 7.15 13.49
CA SER A 263 15.40 8.23 12.61
C SER A 263 13.92 8.49 12.85
N ARG A 264 13.54 9.75 12.85
CA ARG A 264 12.13 10.14 12.76
C ARG A 264 11.57 9.98 11.34
N ASP A 265 12.44 10.09 10.35
CA ASP A 265 12.07 9.93 8.95
C ASP A 265 12.26 8.46 8.55
N GLN A 266 11.13 7.79 8.31
CA GLN A 266 11.04 6.37 8.00
C GLN A 266 10.89 6.20 6.50
N PHE A 267 11.97 5.79 5.84
CA PHE A 267 12.02 5.63 4.40
C PHE A 267 11.79 4.17 4.01
N THR A 268 10.97 3.94 3.00
CA THR A 268 10.75 2.64 2.36
C THR A 268 10.87 2.79 0.85
N ALA A 269 11.47 1.83 0.19
CA ALA A 269 11.45 1.76 -1.26
C ALA A 269 11.41 0.30 -1.71
N GLY A 270 10.81 0.04 -2.85
CA GLY A 270 10.74 -1.31 -3.37
C GLY A 270 10.38 -1.40 -4.84
N VAL A 271 10.57 -2.60 -5.34
CA VAL A 271 10.17 -3.01 -6.68
C VAL A 271 9.37 -4.30 -6.60
N SER A 272 8.40 -4.47 -7.46
CA SER A 272 7.69 -5.74 -7.60
C SER A 272 7.50 -6.11 -9.05
N LEU A 273 7.47 -7.42 -9.31
CA LEU A 273 7.09 -8.02 -10.59
C LEU A 273 5.87 -8.90 -10.35
N SER A 274 4.80 -8.67 -11.11
CA SER A 274 3.53 -9.36 -10.96
C SER A 274 3.16 -10.07 -12.25
N ARG A 275 2.67 -11.31 -12.14
CA ARG A 275 2.14 -12.06 -13.27
C ARG A 275 0.78 -12.67 -12.93
N SER A 276 -0.20 -12.46 -13.81
CA SER A 276 -1.55 -12.96 -13.70
C SER A 276 -1.75 -14.21 -14.56
N PHE A 277 -2.56 -15.14 -14.06
CA PHE A 277 -2.92 -16.38 -14.72
C PHE A 277 -4.43 -16.59 -14.61
N GLU A 278 -5.05 -17.03 -15.71
CA GLU A 278 -6.43 -17.49 -15.67
C GLU A 278 -6.48 -18.94 -15.22
N VAL A 279 -7.34 -19.21 -14.25
CA VAL A 279 -7.53 -20.53 -13.67
C VAL A 279 -9.00 -20.89 -13.76
N ALA A 280 -9.32 -22.04 -14.36
CA ALA A 280 -10.68 -22.52 -14.46
C ALA A 280 -11.28 -22.75 -13.05
N LYS A 281 -12.59 -22.60 -12.93
CA LYS A 281 -13.30 -22.93 -11.70
C LYS A 281 -13.25 -24.44 -11.46
N PHE A 282 -12.81 -24.87 -10.28
CA PHE A 282 -12.62 -26.28 -9.94
C PHE A 282 -13.87 -26.98 -9.37
N TRP A 283 -14.96 -26.23 -9.11
CA TRP A 283 -16.24 -26.74 -8.58
C TRP A 283 -17.46 -25.99 -9.10
#